data_4852cb297bf3891635d5648d639ac9a8
#
_entry.id   4852cb297bf3891635d5648d639ac9a8
#
_cell.length_a   1.000
_cell.length_b   1.000
_cell.length_c   1.000
_cell.angle_alpha   90.00
_cell.angle_beta   90.00
_cell.angle_gamma   90.00
#
_symmetry.space_group_name_H-M   'P 1'
#
loop_
_entity.id
_entity.type
_entity.pdbx_description
1 polymer ?
#
loop_
_entity_poly.entity_id
_entity_poly.type
_entity_poly.pdbx_seq_one_letter_code
_entity_poly.pdbx_strand_id
1 'polypeptide(L)'
;MPGLDGDWELQRLSGVLPPLAGMHKQIRGDRGATVLPGGLRVPFAVVAHELRYRPPFSMVVDVLEAEGGGWHGRATVFGQTVGEFRMSRRAT
;
A
#
# COMPACT_ATOMS: atom_id res chain seq x y z
N MET A 1 7.32 -4.12 -17.13
CA MET A 1 7.20 -3.88 -15.69
C MET A 1 5.88 -3.21 -15.41
N PRO A 2 5.04 -3.73 -14.52
CA PRO A 2 3.86 -2.99 -14.11
C PRO A 2 4.27 -1.73 -13.38
N GLY A 3 3.65 -0.60 -13.73
CA GLY A 3 3.82 0.63 -12.98
C GLY A 3 3.00 0.60 -11.71
N LEU A 4 3.28 1.53 -10.82
CA LEU A 4 2.54 1.68 -9.57
C LEU A 4 1.33 2.62 -9.71
N ASP A 5 1.27 3.40 -10.77
CA ASP A 5 0.16 4.34 -10.95
C ASP A 5 -1.18 3.61 -11.06
N GLY A 6 -2.18 4.14 -10.40
CA GLY A 6 -3.54 3.63 -10.48
C GLY A 6 -4.22 3.46 -9.14
N ASP A 7 -5.38 2.83 -9.19
CA ASP A 7 -6.16 2.48 -8.02
C ASP A 7 -6.01 0.99 -7.74
N TRP A 8 -5.70 0.67 -6.49
CA TRP A 8 -5.35 -0.69 -6.10
C TRP A 8 -6.23 -1.17 -4.95
N GLU A 9 -6.82 -2.33 -5.12
CA GLU A 9 -7.52 -3.03 -4.04
C GLU A 9 -6.50 -3.78 -3.19
N LEU A 10 -6.80 -3.89 -1.90
CA LEU A 10 -5.93 -4.53 -0.93
C LEU A 10 -6.55 -5.82 -0.42
N GLN A 11 -5.71 -6.86 -0.30
CA GLN A 11 -6.08 -8.13 0.32
C GLN A 11 -5.03 -8.47 1.36
N ARG A 12 -5.46 -8.65 2.60
CA ARG A 12 -4.56 -9.10 3.66
C ARG A 12 -4.17 -10.56 3.43
N LEU A 13 -2.89 -10.84 3.49
CA LEU A 13 -2.37 -12.21 3.34
C LEU A 13 -1.93 -12.79 4.67
N SER A 14 -1.26 -12.01 5.51
CA SER A 14 -0.75 -12.53 6.79
C SER A 14 -0.44 -11.37 7.74
N GLY A 15 -0.19 -11.71 9.01
CA GLY A 15 0.32 -10.80 10.00
C GLY A 15 -0.76 -10.05 10.77
N VAL A 16 -0.34 -8.99 11.48
CA VAL A 16 -1.19 -8.21 12.38
C VAL A 16 -1.74 -6.95 11.73
N LEU A 17 -2.06 -7.02 10.46
CA LEU A 17 -2.73 -5.92 9.77
C LEU A 17 -4.21 -5.88 10.14
N PRO A 18 -4.80 -4.68 10.22
CA PRO A 18 -6.25 -4.58 10.37
C PRO A 18 -6.96 -5.16 9.14
N PRO A 19 -8.25 -5.46 9.23
CA PRO A 19 -9.00 -5.85 8.04
C PRO A 19 -8.88 -4.78 6.95
N LEU A 20 -8.53 -5.21 5.74
CA LEU A 20 -8.30 -4.29 4.64
C LEU A 20 -9.52 -4.12 3.73
N ALA A 21 -10.63 -4.77 4.06
CA ALA A 21 -11.86 -4.64 3.29
C ALA A 21 -12.32 -3.18 3.26
N GLY A 22 -12.64 -2.68 2.07
CA GLY A 22 -13.04 -1.29 1.89
C GLY A 22 -11.89 -0.30 1.85
N MET A 23 -10.66 -0.75 1.99
CA MET A 23 -9.48 0.10 1.85
C MET A 23 -8.89 -0.08 0.45
N HIS A 24 -8.33 0.99 -0.09
CA HIS A 24 -7.62 0.92 -1.36
C HIS A 24 -6.48 1.94 -1.37
N LYS A 25 -5.57 1.80 -2.33
CA LYS A 25 -4.48 2.74 -2.51
C LYS A 25 -4.64 3.45 -3.85
N GLN A 26 -4.40 4.75 -3.85
CA GLN A 26 -4.35 5.55 -5.06
C GLN A 26 -2.94 6.08 -5.22
N ILE A 27 -2.32 5.83 -6.37
CA ILE A 27 -0.93 6.21 -6.60
C ILE A 27 -0.84 6.97 -7.92
N ARG A 28 -0.12 8.11 -7.87
CA ARG A 28 0.18 8.92 -9.04
C ARG A 28 1.62 9.41 -8.96
N GLY A 29 2.49 8.88 -9.82
CA GLY A 29 3.89 9.27 -9.85
C GLY A 29 4.59 8.94 -8.54
N ASP A 30 5.10 9.98 -7.87
CA ASP A 30 5.90 9.84 -6.66
C ASP A 30 5.09 10.03 -5.37
N ARG A 31 3.76 10.01 -5.45
CA ARG A 31 2.89 10.19 -4.28
C ARG A 31 1.62 9.38 -4.40
N GLY A 32 0.99 9.17 -3.27
CA GLY A 32 -0.30 8.52 -3.22
C GLY A 32 -0.88 8.57 -1.83
N ALA A 33 -1.94 7.80 -1.64
CA ALA A 33 -2.58 7.69 -0.33
C ALA A 33 -3.26 6.34 -0.18
N THR A 34 -3.31 5.85 1.06
CA THR A 34 -4.21 4.76 1.43
C THR A 34 -5.54 5.40 1.81
N VAL A 35 -6.60 4.97 1.16
CA VAL A 35 -7.94 5.49 1.40
C VAL A 35 -8.69 4.50 2.27
N LEU A 36 -9.13 4.97 3.43
CA LEU A 36 -9.85 4.17 4.43
C LEU A 36 -11.36 4.20 4.14
N PRO A 37 -12.13 3.24 4.66
CA PRO A 37 -13.58 3.34 4.61
C PRO A 37 -14.04 4.68 5.16
N GLY A 38 -14.97 5.33 4.45
CA GLY A 38 -15.41 6.68 4.81
C GLY A 38 -14.64 7.78 4.11
N GLY A 39 -13.58 7.43 3.37
CA GLY A 39 -12.86 8.39 2.52
C GLY A 39 -11.66 9.08 3.16
N LEU A 40 -11.33 8.75 4.43
CA LEU A 40 -10.12 9.29 5.06
C LEU A 40 -8.89 8.83 4.27
N ARG A 41 -7.98 9.75 3.98
CA ARG A 41 -6.79 9.49 3.19
C ARG A 41 -5.54 9.61 4.05
N VAL A 42 -4.67 8.59 3.98
CA VAL A 42 -3.38 8.59 4.67
C VAL A 42 -2.29 8.67 3.60
N PRO A 43 -1.65 9.84 3.44
CA PRO A 43 -0.73 10.06 2.32
C PRO A 43 0.62 9.39 2.52
N PHE A 44 1.25 9.04 1.39
CA PHE A 44 2.62 8.51 1.37
C PHE A 44 3.37 9.03 0.16
N ALA A 45 4.70 8.94 0.20
CA ALA A 45 5.57 9.16 -0.94
C ALA A 45 5.96 7.82 -1.53
N VAL A 46 6.14 7.78 -2.85
CA VAL A 46 6.60 6.59 -3.57
C VAL A 46 8.09 6.77 -3.85
N VAL A 47 8.92 5.89 -3.31
CA VAL A 47 10.36 5.90 -3.51
C VAL A 47 10.77 4.51 -3.97
N ALA A 48 11.13 4.38 -5.24
CA ALA A 48 11.37 3.08 -5.87
C ALA A 48 10.13 2.19 -5.68
N HIS A 49 10.26 1.02 -5.07
CA HIS A 49 9.13 0.13 -4.79
C HIS A 49 8.70 0.20 -3.33
N GLU A 50 8.86 1.36 -2.70
CA GLU A 50 8.45 1.58 -1.31
C GLU A 50 7.40 2.68 -1.24
N LEU A 51 6.41 2.46 -0.37
CA LEU A 51 5.42 3.47 -0.04
C LEU A 51 5.77 3.96 1.36
N ARG A 52 6.32 5.17 1.45
CA ARG A 52 6.78 5.75 2.71
C ARG A 52 5.76 6.75 3.23
N TYR A 53 5.14 6.42 4.34
CA TYR A 53 4.12 7.29 4.90
C TYR A 53 4.72 8.56 5.47
N ARG A 54 3.92 9.63 5.46
CA ARG A 54 4.33 10.93 5.95
C ARG A 54 4.13 11.03 7.47
N PRO A 55 4.82 11.96 8.16
CA PRO A 55 4.56 12.17 9.59
C PRO A 55 3.07 12.40 9.86
N PRO A 56 2.53 11.89 10.96
CA PRO A 56 3.24 11.21 12.06
C PRO A 56 3.50 9.71 11.85
N PHE A 57 3.23 9.17 10.67
CA PHE A 57 3.33 7.74 10.36
C PHE A 57 4.61 7.36 9.61
N SER A 58 5.66 8.17 9.73
CA SER A 58 6.90 7.97 8.95
C SER A 58 7.65 6.69 9.30
N MET A 59 7.33 6.04 10.44
CA MET A 59 7.89 4.73 10.77
C MET A 59 7.28 3.60 9.92
N VAL A 60 6.18 3.87 9.20
CA VAL A 60 5.48 2.87 8.39
C VAL A 60 5.97 2.97 6.95
N VAL A 61 6.45 1.85 6.43
CA VAL A 61 6.88 1.74 5.03
C VAL A 61 6.34 0.42 4.48
N ASP A 62 5.65 0.50 3.35
CA ASP A 62 5.24 -0.69 2.60
C ASP A 62 6.27 -0.97 1.53
N VAL A 63 6.82 -2.18 1.52
CA VAL A 63 7.81 -2.63 0.55
C VAL A 63 7.11 -3.53 -0.47
N LEU A 64 7.21 -3.18 -1.74
CA LEU A 64 6.43 -3.82 -2.80
C LEU A 64 7.32 -4.64 -3.73
N GLU A 65 6.80 -5.81 -4.15
CA GLU A 65 7.38 -6.62 -5.21
C GLU A 65 6.31 -6.90 -6.26
N ALA A 66 6.69 -6.78 -7.53
CA ALA A 66 5.77 -7.09 -8.62
C ALA A 66 5.40 -8.57 -8.59
N GLU A 67 4.11 -8.88 -8.74
CA GLU A 67 3.60 -10.24 -8.68
C GLU A 67 2.40 -10.36 -9.61
N GLY A 68 2.57 -11.09 -10.70
CA GLY A 68 1.53 -11.19 -11.71
C GLY A 68 1.22 -9.82 -12.29
N GLY A 69 -0.05 -9.45 -12.37
CA GLY A 69 -0.48 -8.11 -12.81
C GLY A 69 -0.56 -7.09 -11.69
N GLY A 70 -0.15 -7.44 -10.49
CA GLY A 70 -0.26 -6.58 -9.32
C GLY A 70 1.02 -6.55 -8.50
N TRP A 71 0.87 -6.39 -7.20
CA TRP A 71 2.00 -6.24 -6.28
C TRP A 71 1.77 -7.01 -5.00
N HIS A 72 2.84 -7.61 -4.50
CA HIS A 72 2.88 -8.17 -3.16
C HIS A 72 3.57 -7.16 -2.26
N GLY A 73 2.93 -6.81 -1.14
CA GLY A 73 3.43 -5.81 -0.22
C GLY A 73 3.76 -6.39 1.14
N ARG A 74 4.83 -5.88 1.74
CA ARG A 74 5.15 -6.12 3.14
C ARG A 74 4.99 -4.81 3.89
N ALA A 75 4.07 -4.78 4.85
CA ALA A 75 3.92 -3.62 5.72
C ALA A 75 4.99 -3.70 6.80
N THR A 76 5.81 -2.66 6.93
CA THR A 76 6.86 -2.60 7.93
C THR A 76 6.64 -1.43 8.87
N VAL A 77 7.04 -1.62 10.14
CA VAL A 77 7.06 -0.57 11.16
C VAL A 77 8.47 -0.58 11.74
N PHE A 78 9.16 0.55 11.65
CA PHE A 78 10.58 0.66 12.02
C PHE A 78 11.43 -0.43 11.36
N GLY A 79 11.15 -0.72 10.08
CA GLY A 79 11.90 -1.68 9.29
C GLY A 79 11.54 -3.14 9.51
N GLN A 80 10.65 -3.45 10.45
CA GLN A 80 10.25 -4.84 10.73
C GLN A 80 8.90 -5.14 10.09
N THR A 81 8.83 -6.26 9.36
CA THR A 81 7.59 -6.68 8.73
C THR A 81 6.55 -7.06 9.79
N VAL A 82 5.39 -6.42 9.73
CA VAL A 82 4.27 -6.70 10.63
C VAL A 82 3.10 -7.37 9.92
N GLY A 83 3.12 -7.42 8.60
CA GLY A 83 2.09 -8.10 7.84
C GLY A 83 2.37 -8.05 6.35
N GLU A 84 1.59 -8.82 5.60
CA GLU A 84 1.71 -8.87 4.15
C GLU A 84 0.34 -8.71 3.50
N PHE A 85 0.34 -8.13 2.33
CA PHE A 85 -0.89 -7.87 1.58
C PHE A 85 -0.63 -7.99 0.07
N ARG A 86 -1.71 -8.12 -0.68
CA ARG A 86 -1.67 -8.10 -2.13
C ARG A 86 -2.41 -6.87 -2.64
N MET A 87 -1.82 -6.23 -3.65
CA MET A 87 -2.46 -5.15 -4.37
C MET A 87 -2.84 -5.64 -5.77
N SER A 88 -4.11 -5.51 -6.11
CA SER A 88 -4.60 -5.81 -7.46
C SER A 88 -5.35 -4.60 -7.99
N ARG A 89 -5.39 -4.46 -9.32
CA ARG A 89 -6.05 -3.30 -9.91
C ARG A 89 -7.51 -3.32 -9.56
N ARG A 90 -7.99 -2.15 -9.13
CA ARG A 90 -9.38 -1.99 -8.76
C ARG A 90 -10.24 -2.02 -10.02
N ALA A 91 -11.32 -2.81 -9.97
CA ALA A 91 -12.30 -2.83 -11.04
C ALA A 91 -12.99 -1.48 -11.13
N THR A 92 -13.19 -1.02 -12.36
CA THR A 92 -13.90 0.25 -12.64
C THR A 92 -15.33 -0.02 -13.05
#